data_e8bfd1766b4a0a2f921f919c4da3d2a7
#
_entry.id   e8bfd1766b4a0a2f921f919c4da3d2a7
#
_cell.length_a   1.000
_cell.length_b   1.000
_cell.length_c   1.000
_cell.angle_alpha   90.00
_cell.angle_beta   90.00
_cell.angle_gamma   90.00
#
_symmetry.space_group_name_H-M   'P 1'
#
loop_
_entity.id
_entity.type
_entity.pdbx_description
1 polymer ?
#
loop_
_entity_poly.entity_id
_entity_poly.type
_entity_poly.pdbx_seq_one_letter_code
_entity_poly.pdbx_strand_id
1 'polypeptide(L)'
;EDNYLFKDFNLEIEESSFVSIIGMNGSGKSTLAKILIGLYKAEGYITIDGYLLNEQFIKKIRRIFSVCFANSETHFIGETVRDDLVFSLENLGYFYDEMTTLIDIISKKFKLENILDKEPSLLTESEKTKVAIASSLIHSPKILLLDETINKLTDTDKKLVFKLLKEYQKEKKLTIILITHNLEETLFSDRIIVLENGKIIKDETKEEIYKNDYLERKGFELPFVVKLSQNLILYDLLDKVYFSENEVMNKLWP
;
A
#
# COMPACT_ATOMS: atom_id res chain seq x y z
N GLU A 1 30.39 -2.20 17.67
CA GLU A 1 30.05 -2.10 16.23
C GLU A 1 28.58 -1.70 16.15
N ASP A 2 28.30 -0.53 15.57
CA ASP A 2 26.95 -0.06 15.34
C ASP A 2 26.26 -1.01 14.36
N ASN A 3 25.25 -1.70 14.85
CA ASN A 3 24.58 -2.74 14.08
C ASN A 3 23.43 -2.13 13.27
N TYR A 4 23.77 -1.42 12.18
CA TYR A 4 22.78 -0.84 11.26
C TYR A 4 22.05 -1.94 10.49
N LEU A 5 20.72 -1.88 10.49
CA LEU A 5 19.88 -2.78 9.68
C LEU A 5 20.07 -2.51 8.18
N PHE A 6 20.12 -1.22 7.79
CA PHE A 6 20.35 -0.79 6.42
C PHE A 6 21.76 -0.20 6.28
N LYS A 7 22.56 -0.77 5.39
CA LYS A 7 23.90 -0.28 5.03
C LYS A 7 23.95 -0.12 3.52
N ASP A 8 24.40 1.06 3.05
CA ASP A 8 24.48 1.40 1.63
C ASP A 8 23.17 1.17 0.88
N PHE A 9 22.04 1.51 1.55
CA PHE A 9 20.69 1.29 1.05
C PHE A 9 20.28 2.46 0.16
N ASN A 10 20.06 2.18 -1.12
CA ASN A 10 19.59 3.14 -2.10
C ASN A 10 18.24 2.69 -2.65
N LEU A 11 17.24 3.56 -2.61
CA LEU A 11 15.89 3.29 -3.12
C LEU A 11 15.34 4.56 -3.75
N GLU A 12 14.89 4.44 -4.98
CA GLU A 12 14.17 5.48 -5.70
C GLU A 12 12.77 4.96 -6.06
N ILE A 13 11.75 5.77 -5.80
CA ILE A 13 10.35 5.48 -6.15
C ILE A 13 9.83 6.64 -6.97
N GLU A 14 9.40 6.34 -8.18
CA GLU A 14 8.89 7.32 -9.12
C GLU A 14 7.49 7.82 -8.71
N GLU A 15 7.19 9.06 -9.07
CA GLU A 15 5.85 9.62 -8.87
C GLU A 15 4.79 8.82 -9.65
N SER A 16 3.61 8.72 -9.07
CA SER A 16 2.47 8.01 -9.66
C SER A 16 2.71 6.52 -9.93
N SER A 17 3.75 5.93 -9.34
CA SER A 17 4.00 4.49 -9.41
C SER A 17 3.28 3.74 -8.29
N PHE A 18 2.98 2.47 -8.54
CA PHE A 18 2.50 1.53 -7.50
C PHE A 18 3.60 0.49 -7.26
N VAL A 19 4.31 0.63 -6.16
CA VAL A 19 5.45 -0.22 -5.80
C VAL A 19 5.09 -1.12 -4.63
N SER A 20 5.32 -2.42 -4.76
CA SER A 20 5.28 -3.36 -3.64
C SER A 20 6.67 -3.64 -3.10
N ILE A 21 6.82 -3.58 -1.78
CA ILE A 21 8.03 -4.01 -1.05
C ILE A 21 7.70 -5.29 -0.32
N ILE A 22 8.30 -6.38 -0.76
CA ILE A 22 8.10 -7.72 -0.19
C ILE A 22 9.36 -8.22 0.52
N GLY A 23 9.21 -9.20 1.37
CA GLY A 23 10.34 -9.83 2.09
C GLY A 23 9.83 -10.69 3.24
N MET A 24 10.65 -11.62 3.69
CA MET A 24 10.33 -12.46 4.84
C MET A 24 10.25 -11.63 6.14
N ASN A 25 9.69 -12.22 7.19
CA ASN A 25 9.64 -11.57 8.49
C ASN A 25 11.07 -11.23 8.97
N GLY A 26 11.24 -10.03 9.51
CA GLY A 26 12.56 -9.54 9.94
C GLY A 26 13.44 -8.95 8.83
N SER A 27 12.99 -8.89 7.57
CA SER A 27 13.77 -8.32 6.46
C SER A 27 13.99 -6.80 6.56
N GLY A 28 13.21 -6.09 7.41
CA GLY A 28 13.33 -4.65 7.63
C GLY A 28 12.19 -3.80 7.06
N LYS A 29 11.15 -4.39 6.46
CA LYS A 29 10.04 -3.66 5.79
C LYS A 29 9.38 -2.60 6.68
N SER A 30 8.89 -2.98 7.86
CA SER A 30 8.24 -2.02 8.77
C SER A 30 9.23 -1.03 9.38
N THR A 31 10.50 -1.38 9.50
CA THR A 31 11.56 -0.43 9.88
C THR A 31 11.74 0.62 8.78
N LEU A 32 11.79 0.21 7.53
CA LEU A 32 11.85 1.12 6.38
C LEU A 32 10.63 2.07 6.37
N ALA A 33 9.42 1.53 6.57
CA ALA A 33 8.21 2.36 6.70
C ALA A 33 8.37 3.45 7.76
N LYS A 34 8.84 3.09 8.96
CA LYS A 34 9.04 4.03 10.08
C LYS A 34 10.12 5.07 9.80
N ILE A 35 11.17 4.71 9.06
CA ILE A 35 12.21 5.65 8.62
C ILE A 35 11.61 6.65 7.62
N LEU A 36 10.84 6.19 6.61
CA LEU A 36 10.26 7.05 5.57
C LEU A 36 9.31 8.13 6.11
N ILE A 37 8.66 7.88 7.25
CA ILE A 37 7.78 8.86 7.91
C ILE A 37 8.48 9.64 9.03
N GLY A 38 9.79 9.44 9.21
CA GLY A 38 10.59 10.14 10.20
C GLY A 38 10.36 9.73 11.65
N LEU A 39 9.82 8.51 11.90
CA LEU A 39 9.73 7.95 13.26
C LEU A 39 11.05 7.38 13.75
N TYR A 40 11.86 6.85 12.83
CA TYR A 40 13.20 6.39 13.13
C TYR A 40 14.22 7.26 12.40
N LYS A 41 15.30 7.57 13.08
CA LYS A 41 16.43 8.29 12.49
C LYS A 41 17.23 7.35 11.59
N ALA A 42 17.68 7.87 10.46
CA ALA A 42 18.61 7.20 9.56
C ALA A 42 19.76 8.14 9.23
N GLU A 43 20.92 7.59 9.00
CA GLU A 43 22.05 8.33 8.43
C GLU A 43 21.92 8.33 6.91
N GLY A 44 22.33 9.44 6.28
CA GLY A 44 22.22 9.64 4.84
C GLY A 44 21.16 10.65 4.45
N TYR A 45 20.69 10.55 3.21
CA TYR A 45 19.76 11.52 2.63
C TYR A 45 18.47 10.81 2.21
N ILE A 46 17.35 11.31 2.72
CA ILE A 46 16.02 10.87 2.31
C ILE A 46 15.27 12.11 1.81
N THR A 47 14.85 12.08 0.56
CA THR A 47 14.04 13.15 -0.04
C THR A 47 12.66 12.59 -0.41
N ILE A 48 11.62 13.36 -0.11
CA ILE A 48 10.23 13.03 -0.39
C ILE A 48 9.61 14.21 -1.11
N ASP A 49 9.21 14.03 -2.36
CA ASP A 49 8.67 15.10 -3.22
C ASP A 49 9.60 16.35 -3.22
N GLY A 50 10.92 16.11 -3.32
CA GLY A 50 11.95 17.17 -3.31
C GLY A 50 12.28 17.76 -1.93
N TYR A 51 11.58 17.37 -0.86
CA TYR A 51 11.86 17.84 0.50
C TYR A 51 12.76 16.85 1.23
N LEU A 52 13.87 17.36 1.82
CA LEU A 52 14.72 16.55 2.70
C LEU A 52 13.95 16.16 3.98
N LEU A 53 13.96 14.88 4.33
CA LEU A 53 13.33 14.37 5.56
C LEU A 53 14.14 14.82 6.78
N ASN A 54 13.74 15.93 7.39
CA ASN A 54 14.33 16.53 8.57
C ASN A 54 13.27 17.33 9.35
N GLU A 55 13.66 17.89 10.50
CA GLU A 55 12.75 18.66 11.37
C GLU A 55 12.14 19.89 10.67
N GLN A 56 12.86 20.50 9.74
CA GLN A 56 12.39 21.69 9.00
C GLN A 56 11.22 21.35 8.06
N PHE A 57 11.26 20.22 7.38
CA PHE A 57 10.29 19.85 6.34
C PHE A 57 9.29 18.78 6.77
N ILE A 58 9.45 18.16 7.93
CA ILE A 58 8.58 17.06 8.39
C ILE A 58 7.09 17.41 8.36
N LYS A 59 6.71 18.65 8.72
CA LYS A 59 5.32 19.09 8.67
C LYS A 59 4.77 19.15 7.24
N LYS A 60 5.60 19.54 6.26
CA LYS A 60 5.21 19.54 4.85
C LYS A 60 5.10 18.11 4.32
N ILE A 61 6.08 17.27 4.66
CA ILE A 61 6.08 15.86 4.26
C ILE A 61 4.83 15.15 4.78
N ARG A 62 4.44 15.34 6.04
CA ARG A 62 3.24 14.73 6.62
C ARG A 62 1.91 15.18 5.99
N ARG A 63 1.89 16.29 5.26
CA ARG A 63 0.70 16.71 4.49
C ARG A 63 0.57 15.99 3.15
N ILE A 64 1.67 15.51 2.59
CA ILE A 64 1.71 14.86 1.28
C ILE A 64 1.94 13.36 1.37
N PHE A 65 2.35 12.86 2.52
CA PHE A 65 2.69 11.45 2.76
C PHE A 65 1.78 10.89 3.85
N SER A 66 0.87 10.03 3.47
CA SER A 66 0.00 9.28 4.39
C SER A 66 0.52 7.88 4.62
N VAL A 67 0.26 7.36 5.81
CA VAL A 67 0.63 5.99 6.16
C VAL A 67 -0.53 5.29 6.85
N CYS A 68 -0.73 4.02 6.51
CA CYS A 68 -1.65 3.13 7.20
C CYS A 68 -0.89 1.88 7.63
N PHE A 69 -0.84 1.64 8.95
CA PHE A 69 -0.20 0.46 9.54
C PHE A 69 -1.22 -0.65 9.80
N ALA A 70 -0.74 -1.89 9.94
CA ALA A 70 -1.56 -3.08 10.18
C ALA A 70 -2.41 -3.02 11.47
N ASN A 71 -1.99 -2.28 12.50
CA ASN A 71 -2.72 -2.21 13.77
C ASN A 71 -3.85 -1.18 13.72
N SER A 72 -4.99 -1.58 13.17
CA SER A 72 -6.18 -0.74 13.07
C SER A 72 -6.78 -0.32 14.43
N GLU A 73 -6.56 -1.08 15.49
CA GLU A 73 -7.12 -0.79 16.82
C GLU A 73 -6.57 0.50 17.47
N THR A 74 -5.35 0.91 17.12
CA THR A 74 -4.71 2.11 17.67
C THR A 74 -4.94 3.35 16.81
N HIS A 75 -5.66 3.24 15.71
CA HIS A 75 -5.82 4.34 14.76
C HIS A 75 -7.02 5.24 15.04
N PHE A 76 -8.02 4.74 15.80
CA PHE A 76 -9.23 5.51 16.06
C PHE A 76 -9.08 6.42 17.28
N ILE A 77 -9.37 7.69 17.09
CA ILE A 77 -9.36 8.74 18.13
C ILE A 77 -10.78 9.25 18.34
N GLY A 78 -11.62 9.24 17.29
CA GLY A 78 -13.00 9.66 17.33
C GLY A 78 -13.93 8.70 18.07
N GLU A 79 -15.01 9.20 18.64
CA GLU A 79 -16.06 8.37 19.25
C GLU A 79 -16.86 7.61 18.19
N THR A 80 -16.98 8.19 16.99
CA THR A 80 -17.59 7.57 15.81
C THR A 80 -16.61 7.54 14.65
N VAL A 81 -16.92 6.75 13.61
CA VAL A 81 -16.15 6.75 12.35
C VAL A 81 -16.10 8.13 11.73
N ARG A 82 -17.23 8.88 11.79
CA ARG A 82 -17.31 10.24 11.29
C ARG A 82 -16.34 11.17 12.00
N ASP A 83 -16.30 11.10 13.34
CA ASP A 83 -15.41 11.92 14.15
C ASP A 83 -13.94 11.65 13.87
N ASP A 84 -13.60 10.40 13.59
CA ASP A 84 -12.24 10.00 13.22
C ASP A 84 -11.81 10.58 11.85
N LEU A 85 -12.71 10.58 10.87
CA LEU A 85 -12.48 11.22 9.57
C LEU A 85 -12.39 12.76 9.71
N VAL A 86 -13.24 13.37 10.54
CA VAL A 86 -13.17 14.80 10.87
C VAL A 86 -11.83 15.14 11.49
N PHE A 87 -11.41 14.40 12.52
CA PHE A 87 -10.15 14.63 13.22
C PHE A 87 -8.94 14.65 12.27
N SER A 88 -8.92 13.74 11.30
CA SER A 88 -7.87 13.69 10.29
C SER A 88 -7.78 14.97 9.45
N LEU A 89 -8.92 15.57 9.12
CA LEU A 89 -9.00 16.80 8.33
C LEU A 89 -8.75 18.05 9.17
N GLU A 90 -9.27 18.10 10.41
CA GLU A 90 -9.03 19.21 11.35
C GLU A 90 -7.53 19.43 11.61
N ASN A 91 -6.78 18.35 11.80
CA ASN A 91 -5.32 18.41 12.00
C ASN A 91 -4.58 19.01 10.79
N LEU A 92 -5.19 18.96 9.60
CA LEU A 92 -4.66 19.56 8.38
C LEU A 92 -5.18 20.96 8.12
N GLY A 93 -6.14 21.45 8.95
CA GLY A 93 -6.67 22.81 8.90
C GLY A 93 -7.77 23.02 7.86
N TYR A 94 -8.55 21.97 7.54
CA TYR A 94 -9.73 22.09 6.67
C TYR A 94 -10.89 22.81 7.39
N PHE A 95 -11.70 23.55 6.63
CA PHE A 95 -12.93 24.17 7.14
C PHE A 95 -14.09 23.18 7.17
N TYR A 96 -15.07 23.42 8.03
CA TYR A 96 -16.19 22.51 8.28
C TYR A 96 -16.93 22.07 7.01
N ASP A 97 -17.25 23.00 6.12
CA ASP A 97 -17.98 22.71 4.87
C ASP A 97 -17.14 21.82 3.91
N GLU A 98 -15.83 22.04 3.88
CA GLU A 98 -14.91 21.20 3.10
C GLU A 98 -14.82 19.78 3.69
N MET A 99 -14.74 19.67 5.02
CA MET A 99 -14.70 18.37 5.72
C MET A 99 -15.95 17.57 5.43
N THR A 100 -17.12 18.15 5.55
CA THR A 100 -18.41 17.48 5.27
C THR A 100 -18.43 16.94 3.84
N THR A 101 -18.02 17.75 2.87
CA THR A 101 -17.96 17.34 1.46
C THR A 101 -17.00 16.20 1.23
N LEU A 102 -15.80 16.25 1.81
CA LEU A 102 -14.77 15.21 1.66
C LEU A 102 -15.22 13.90 2.31
N ILE A 103 -15.84 13.96 3.49
CA ILE A 103 -16.38 12.79 4.19
C ILE A 103 -17.47 12.12 3.36
N ASP A 104 -18.38 12.88 2.76
CA ASP A 104 -19.42 12.34 1.89
C ASP A 104 -18.84 11.65 0.65
N ILE A 105 -17.81 12.23 0.04
CA ILE A 105 -17.15 11.65 -1.13
C ILE A 105 -16.44 10.35 -0.77
N ILE A 106 -15.63 10.36 0.30
CA ILE A 106 -14.82 9.22 0.66
C ILE A 106 -15.70 8.07 1.19
N SER A 107 -16.73 8.38 1.97
CA SER A 107 -17.64 7.37 2.50
C SER A 107 -18.39 6.63 1.40
N LYS A 108 -18.86 7.31 0.37
CA LYS A 108 -19.47 6.70 -0.81
C LYS A 108 -18.49 5.80 -1.58
N LYS A 109 -17.25 6.27 -1.81
CA LYS A 109 -16.23 5.50 -2.51
C LYS A 109 -15.88 4.20 -1.78
N PHE A 110 -15.71 4.26 -0.46
CA PHE A 110 -15.33 3.11 0.37
C PHE A 110 -16.52 2.32 0.92
N LYS A 111 -17.77 2.73 0.58
CA LYS A 111 -19.02 2.13 1.08
C LYS A 111 -19.08 2.11 2.61
N LEU A 112 -18.87 3.28 3.22
CA LEU A 112 -18.86 3.47 4.67
C LEU A 112 -20.12 4.16 5.20
N GLU A 113 -21.07 4.56 4.33
CA GLU A 113 -22.23 5.37 4.70
C GLU A 113 -23.02 4.78 5.88
N ASN A 114 -23.17 3.45 5.92
CA ASN A 114 -23.93 2.76 6.95
C ASN A 114 -23.21 2.60 8.28
N ILE A 115 -21.94 2.98 8.35
CA ILE A 115 -21.11 2.83 9.55
C ILE A 115 -20.54 4.15 10.07
N LEU A 116 -20.81 5.28 9.40
CA LEU A 116 -20.25 6.59 9.79
C LEU A 116 -20.54 6.97 11.24
N ASP A 117 -21.74 6.67 11.72
CA ASP A 117 -22.19 7.04 13.05
C ASP A 117 -22.03 5.90 14.08
N LYS A 118 -21.32 4.84 13.71
CA LYS A 118 -20.97 3.73 14.63
C LYS A 118 -19.69 4.02 15.40
N GLU A 119 -19.63 3.48 16.61
CA GLU A 119 -18.40 3.42 17.39
C GLU A 119 -17.39 2.47 16.71
N PRO A 120 -16.10 2.83 16.61
CA PRO A 120 -15.08 1.96 16.02
C PRO A 120 -14.97 0.57 16.67
N SER A 121 -15.29 0.46 17.94
CA SER A 121 -15.31 -0.81 18.69
C SER A 121 -16.30 -1.84 18.13
N LEU A 122 -17.38 -1.37 17.47
CA LEU A 122 -18.43 -2.21 16.90
C LEU A 122 -18.16 -2.65 15.46
N LEU A 123 -17.05 -2.20 14.87
CA LEU A 123 -16.67 -2.53 13.51
C LEU A 123 -15.93 -3.86 13.42
N THR A 124 -16.13 -4.56 12.31
CA THR A 124 -15.28 -5.70 11.94
C THR A 124 -13.87 -5.22 11.56
N GLU A 125 -12.88 -6.13 11.59
CA GLU A 125 -11.49 -5.80 11.21
C GLU A 125 -11.41 -5.26 9.76
N SER A 126 -12.21 -5.79 8.84
CA SER A 126 -12.28 -5.30 7.46
C SER A 126 -12.85 -3.87 7.39
N GLU A 127 -13.92 -3.57 8.14
CA GLU A 127 -14.49 -2.23 8.21
C GLU A 127 -13.50 -1.23 8.83
N LYS A 128 -12.86 -1.59 9.95
CA LYS A 128 -11.80 -0.78 10.58
C LYS A 128 -10.69 -0.46 9.58
N THR A 129 -10.23 -1.47 8.86
CA THR A 129 -9.16 -1.31 7.87
C THR A 129 -9.59 -0.41 6.71
N LYS A 130 -10.82 -0.57 6.19
CA LYS A 130 -11.36 0.33 5.16
C LYS A 130 -11.43 1.78 5.64
N VAL A 131 -11.88 2.01 6.88
CA VAL A 131 -11.92 3.35 7.47
C VAL A 131 -10.52 3.94 7.57
N ALA A 132 -9.54 3.17 8.06
CA ALA A 132 -8.15 3.63 8.18
C ALA A 132 -7.53 4.01 6.81
N ILE A 133 -7.77 3.22 5.77
CA ILE A 133 -7.33 3.54 4.40
C ILE A 133 -8.07 4.77 3.86
N ALA A 134 -9.38 4.87 4.07
CA ALA A 134 -10.18 6.02 3.67
C ALA A 134 -9.70 7.30 4.35
N SER A 135 -9.45 7.27 5.66
CA SER A 135 -8.87 8.37 6.44
C SER A 135 -7.51 8.81 5.90
N SER A 136 -6.65 7.84 5.51
CA SER A 136 -5.35 8.13 4.91
C SER A 136 -5.44 8.80 3.52
N LEU A 137 -6.56 8.62 2.80
CA LEU A 137 -6.78 9.14 1.44
C LEU A 137 -7.66 10.40 1.39
N ILE A 138 -8.40 10.70 2.46
CA ILE A 138 -9.44 11.74 2.46
C ILE A 138 -8.94 13.12 2.04
N HIS A 139 -7.71 13.46 2.42
CA HIS A 139 -7.07 14.74 2.08
C HIS A 139 -6.27 14.71 0.77
N SER A 140 -6.39 13.62 -0.02
CA SER A 140 -5.71 13.44 -1.31
C SER A 140 -4.19 13.60 -1.21
N PRO A 141 -3.48 12.77 -0.44
CA PRO A 141 -2.02 12.82 -0.34
C PRO A 141 -1.37 12.53 -1.69
N LYS A 142 -0.10 12.90 -1.86
CA LYS A 142 0.71 12.51 -3.02
C LYS A 142 1.27 11.09 -2.89
N ILE A 143 1.52 10.64 -1.67
CA ILE A 143 2.12 9.34 -1.38
C ILE A 143 1.30 8.63 -0.30
N LEU A 144 0.96 7.39 -0.54
CA LEU A 144 0.32 6.49 0.42
C LEU A 144 1.20 5.27 0.67
N LEU A 145 1.57 5.04 1.92
CA LEU A 145 2.24 3.82 2.36
C LEU A 145 1.25 2.96 3.14
N LEU A 146 1.11 1.71 2.71
CA LEU A 146 0.31 0.68 3.35
C LEU A 146 1.27 -0.40 3.89
N ASP A 147 1.37 -0.54 5.22
CA ASP A 147 2.24 -1.55 5.85
C ASP A 147 1.38 -2.70 6.41
N GLU A 148 1.39 -3.84 5.70
CA GLU A 148 0.66 -5.08 6.04
C GLU A 148 -0.86 -4.87 6.29
N THR A 149 -1.43 -3.83 5.71
CA THR A 149 -2.80 -3.37 6.00
C THR A 149 -3.84 -4.20 5.25
N ILE A 150 -3.57 -4.52 3.99
CA ILE A 150 -4.55 -5.12 3.06
C ILE A 150 -4.98 -6.54 3.48
N ASN A 151 -4.11 -7.28 4.15
CA ASN A 151 -4.37 -8.66 4.57
C ASN A 151 -5.56 -8.82 5.54
N LYS A 152 -5.97 -7.74 6.22
CA LYS A 152 -7.12 -7.71 7.14
C LYS A 152 -8.47 -7.51 6.45
N LEU A 153 -8.47 -7.17 5.17
CA LEU A 153 -9.67 -6.96 4.39
C LEU A 153 -10.28 -8.31 3.95
N THR A 154 -11.59 -8.37 3.86
CA THR A 154 -12.29 -9.45 3.15
C THR A 154 -11.95 -9.40 1.65
N ASP A 155 -12.11 -10.49 0.91
CA ASP A 155 -11.82 -10.53 -0.53
C ASP A 155 -12.63 -9.51 -1.32
N THR A 156 -13.88 -9.27 -0.94
CA THR A 156 -14.73 -8.23 -1.55
C THR A 156 -14.18 -6.84 -1.31
N ASP A 157 -13.76 -6.56 -0.07
CA ASP A 157 -13.19 -5.26 0.30
C ASP A 157 -11.80 -5.08 -0.30
N LYS A 158 -10.98 -6.14 -0.41
CA LYS A 158 -9.69 -6.10 -1.14
C LYS A 158 -9.86 -5.64 -2.59
N LYS A 159 -10.80 -6.27 -3.31
CA LYS A 159 -11.11 -5.89 -4.70
C LYS A 159 -11.54 -4.43 -4.81
N LEU A 160 -12.41 -3.96 -3.90
CA LEU A 160 -12.83 -2.56 -3.85
C LEU A 160 -11.64 -1.63 -3.62
N VAL A 161 -10.84 -1.89 -2.58
CA VAL A 161 -9.70 -1.05 -2.21
C VAL A 161 -8.66 -0.99 -3.32
N PHE A 162 -8.25 -2.11 -3.91
CA PHE A 162 -7.30 -2.11 -5.01
C PHE A 162 -7.82 -1.38 -6.24
N LYS A 163 -9.11 -1.53 -6.56
CA LYS A 163 -9.74 -0.74 -7.61
C LYS A 163 -9.61 0.77 -7.34
N LEU A 164 -9.96 1.21 -6.12
CA LEU A 164 -9.85 2.61 -5.73
C LEU A 164 -8.40 3.10 -5.75
N LEU A 165 -7.45 2.30 -5.25
CA LEU A 165 -6.02 2.65 -5.29
C LEU A 165 -5.54 2.87 -6.72
N LYS A 166 -5.93 2.00 -7.68
CA LYS A 166 -5.60 2.19 -9.10
C LYS A 166 -6.28 3.41 -9.72
N GLU A 167 -7.51 3.73 -9.33
CA GLU A 167 -8.18 4.97 -9.73
C GLU A 167 -7.43 6.19 -9.20
N TYR A 168 -7.06 6.21 -7.91
CA TYR A 168 -6.28 7.31 -7.32
C TYR A 168 -4.88 7.44 -7.95
N GLN A 169 -4.20 6.32 -8.23
CA GLN A 169 -2.92 6.35 -8.95
C GLN A 169 -3.07 7.05 -10.31
N LYS A 170 -4.08 6.67 -11.09
CA LYS A 170 -4.29 7.18 -12.44
C LYS A 170 -4.80 8.62 -12.46
N GLU A 171 -5.82 8.93 -11.65
CA GLU A 171 -6.54 10.21 -11.72
C GLU A 171 -5.90 11.31 -10.85
N LYS A 172 -5.35 10.93 -9.70
CA LYS A 172 -4.75 11.83 -8.71
C LYS A 172 -3.24 11.80 -8.68
N LYS A 173 -2.61 10.98 -9.54
CA LYS A 173 -1.16 10.76 -9.56
C LYS A 173 -0.62 10.30 -8.19
N LEU A 174 -1.41 9.50 -7.47
CA LEU A 174 -1.01 8.95 -6.18
C LEU A 174 0.15 7.96 -6.37
N THR A 175 1.23 8.17 -5.64
CA THR A 175 2.29 7.17 -5.49
C THR A 175 1.91 6.22 -4.36
N ILE A 176 1.94 4.91 -4.62
CA ILE A 176 1.53 3.89 -3.65
C ILE A 176 2.72 3.01 -3.32
N ILE A 177 2.99 2.88 -2.03
CA ILE A 177 4.01 1.97 -1.47
C ILE A 177 3.26 0.93 -0.64
N LEU A 178 3.21 -0.29 -1.13
CA LEU A 178 2.57 -1.41 -0.46
C LEU A 178 3.64 -2.33 0.14
N ILE A 179 3.67 -2.42 1.44
CA ILE A 179 4.50 -3.39 2.15
C ILE A 179 3.62 -4.60 2.47
N THR A 180 4.02 -5.77 1.99
CA THR A 180 3.28 -7.01 2.21
C THR A 180 4.18 -8.25 2.13
N HIS A 181 3.73 -9.35 2.72
CA HIS A 181 4.29 -10.69 2.52
C HIS A 181 3.39 -11.55 1.62
N ASN A 182 2.18 -11.07 1.28
CA ASN A 182 1.22 -11.77 0.43
C ASN A 182 1.41 -11.37 -1.03
N LEU A 183 1.89 -12.28 -1.86
CA LEU A 183 2.15 -12.00 -3.28
C LEU A 183 0.89 -11.76 -4.11
N GLU A 184 -0.30 -12.23 -3.68
CA GLU A 184 -1.57 -11.90 -4.37
C GLU A 184 -1.81 -10.38 -4.43
N GLU A 185 -1.37 -9.64 -3.40
CA GLU A 185 -1.52 -8.20 -3.33
C GLU A 185 -0.59 -7.46 -4.30
N THR A 186 0.53 -8.06 -4.66
CA THR A 186 1.52 -7.45 -5.58
C THR A 186 1.08 -7.49 -7.04
N LEU A 187 0.02 -8.26 -7.37
CA LEU A 187 -0.52 -8.31 -8.73
C LEU A 187 -1.01 -6.95 -9.24
N PHE A 188 -1.32 -6.04 -8.31
CA PHE A 188 -1.77 -4.68 -8.61
C PHE A 188 -0.62 -3.67 -8.74
N SER A 189 0.61 -4.06 -8.42
CA SER A 189 1.78 -3.19 -8.48
C SER A 189 2.37 -3.12 -9.88
N ASP A 190 3.07 -2.04 -10.16
CA ASP A 190 3.82 -1.86 -11.39
C ASP A 190 5.26 -2.41 -11.24
N ARG A 191 5.79 -2.35 -10.01
CA ARG A 191 7.18 -2.70 -9.65
C ARG A 191 7.19 -3.41 -8.30
N ILE A 192 8.07 -4.40 -8.15
CA ILE A 192 8.22 -5.20 -6.94
C ILE A 192 9.68 -5.16 -6.49
N ILE A 193 9.86 -4.78 -5.22
CA ILE A 193 11.16 -4.73 -4.55
C ILE A 193 11.20 -5.85 -3.52
N VAL A 194 12.23 -6.70 -3.61
CA VAL A 194 12.44 -7.78 -2.63
C VAL A 194 13.50 -7.35 -1.63
N LEU A 195 13.11 -7.28 -0.36
CA LEU A 195 13.96 -6.89 0.75
C LEU A 195 14.38 -8.12 1.56
N GLU A 196 15.68 -8.30 1.78
CA GLU A 196 16.24 -9.38 2.59
C GLU A 196 17.38 -8.83 3.46
N ASN A 197 17.28 -9.00 4.78
CA ASN A 197 18.30 -8.57 5.76
C ASN A 197 18.76 -7.11 5.56
N GLY A 198 17.81 -6.20 5.35
CA GLY A 198 18.08 -4.77 5.15
C GLY A 198 18.68 -4.41 3.79
N LYS A 199 18.69 -5.31 2.82
CA LYS A 199 19.20 -5.06 1.46
C LYS A 199 18.13 -5.31 0.42
N ILE A 200 18.14 -4.51 -0.64
CA ILE A 200 17.36 -4.77 -1.84
C ILE A 200 18.10 -5.85 -2.64
N ILE A 201 17.46 -7.01 -2.82
CA ILE A 201 18.03 -8.13 -3.56
C ILE A 201 17.43 -8.28 -4.96
N LYS A 202 16.24 -7.70 -5.17
CA LYS A 202 15.59 -7.56 -6.47
C LYS A 202 14.80 -6.27 -6.49
N ASP A 203 14.75 -5.65 -7.64
CA ASP A 203 14.01 -4.43 -7.92
C ASP A 203 13.64 -4.45 -9.41
N GLU A 204 12.46 -4.96 -9.70
CA GLU A 204 12.07 -5.31 -11.05
C GLU A 204 10.59 -4.99 -11.29
N THR A 205 10.18 -4.92 -12.56
CA THR A 205 8.76 -4.86 -12.92
C THR A 205 8.07 -6.16 -12.51
N LYS A 206 6.77 -6.10 -12.37
CA LYS A 206 5.95 -7.27 -12.07
C LYS A 206 6.16 -8.39 -13.11
N GLU A 207 6.21 -8.01 -14.36
CA GLU A 207 6.42 -8.92 -15.48
C GLU A 207 7.74 -9.67 -15.39
N GLU A 208 8.83 -8.98 -15.03
CA GLU A 208 10.15 -9.61 -14.94
C GLU A 208 10.31 -10.50 -13.71
N ILE A 209 9.79 -10.07 -12.54
CA ILE A 209 9.97 -10.82 -11.30
C ILE A 209 9.18 -12.14 -11.29
N TYR A 210 8.02 -12.17 -11.97
CA TYR A 210 7.18 -13.37 -12.11
C TYR A 210 7.49 -14.23 -13.32
N LYS A 211 8.49 -13.85 -14.12
CA LYS A 211 8.89 -14.62 -15.32
C LYS A 211 9.48 -15.99 -14.99
N ASN A 212 10.04 -16.13 -13.82
CA ASN A 212 10.71 -17.35 -13.36
C ASN A 212 10.32 -17.72 -11.93
N ASP A 213 10.87 -18.84 -11.44
CA ASP A 213 10.61 -19.40 -10.12
C ASP A 213 11.43 -18.77 -8.97
N TYR A 214 12.02 -17.57 -9.18
CA TYR A 214 12.87 -16.90 -8.20
C TYR A 214 12.19 -16.73 -6.84
N LEU A 215 10.97 -16.26 -6.82
CA LEU A 215 10.21 -16.02 -5.58
C LEU A 215 9.85 -17.33 -4.87
N GLU A 216 9.48 -18.39 -5.62
CA GLU A 216 9.25 -19.72 -5.03
C GLU A 216 10.53 -20.28 -4.37
N ARG A 217 11.67 -20.16 -5.02
CA ARG A 217 12.98 -20.59 -4.44
C ARG A 217 13.33 -19.82 -3.18
N LYS A 218 12.83 -18.61 -3.03
CA LYS A 218 12.98 -17.78 -1.84
C LYS A 218 11.93 -18.09 -0.76
N GLY A 219 11.03 -19.04 -0.99
CA GLY A 219 10.03 -19.50 -0.03
C GLY A 219 8.73 -18.68 -0.04
N PHE A 220 8.49 -17.87 -1.06
CA PHE A 220 7.21 -17.19 -1.24
C PHE A 220 6.20 -18.10 -1.95
N GLU A 221 4.95 -18.00 -1.55
CA GLU A 221 3.84 -18.63 -2.26
C GLU A 221 3.42 -17.75 -3.44
N LEU A 222 3.54 -18.26 -4.67
CA LEU A 222 3.15 -17.50 -5.86
C LEU A 222 1.62 -17.36 -5.94
N PRO A 223 1.13 -16.23 -6.48
CA PRO A 223 -0.27 -16.06 -6.80
C PRO A 223 -0.77 -17.18 -7.71
N PHE A 224 -2.01 -17.61 -7.46
CA PHE A 224 -2.62 -18.71 -8.22
C PHE A 224 -2.56 -18.47 -9.73
N VAL A 225 -2.96 -17.27 -10.19
CA VAL A 225 -2.98 -16.92 -11.61
C VAL A 225 -1.59 -16.94 -12.26
N VAL A 226 -0.56 -16.54 -11.51
CA VAL A 226 0.84 -16.58 -11.95
C VAL A 226 1.30 -18.02 -12.12
N LYS A 227 1.06 -18.87 -11.11
CA LYS A 227 1.40 -20.29 -11.15
C LYS A 227 0.67 -21.04 -12.26
N LEU A 228 -0.61 -20.74 -12.44
CA LEU A 228 -1.41 -21.27 -13.55
C LEU A 228 -0.81 -20.85 -14.90
N SER A 229 -0.50 -19.55 -15.06
CA SER A 229 0.11 -19.04 -16.30
C SER A 229 1.44 -19.69 -16.60
N GLN A 230 2.33 -19.83 -15.61
CA GLN A 230 3.62 -20.49 -15.77
C GLN A 230 3.47 -21.96 -16.21
N ASN A 231 2.52 -22.69 -15.60
CA ASN A 231 2.24 -24.06 -16.02
C ASN A 231 1.69 -24.12 -17.46
N LEU A 232 0.78 -23.23 -17.82
CA LEU A 232 0.21 -23.19 -19.18
C LEU A 232 1.23 -22.81 -20.27
N ILE A 233 2.24 -22.01 -19.90
CA ILE A 233 3.38 -21.71 -20.78
C ILE A 233 4.20 -22.99 -21.09
N LEU A 234 4.40 -23.88 -20.09
CA LEU A 234 5.10 -25.15 -20.30
C LEU A 234 4.42 -26.08 -21.29
N TYR A 235 3.11 -25.91 -21.51
CA TYR A 235 2.31 -26.65 -22.49
C TYR A 235 2.05 -25.89 -23.79
N ASP A 236 2.76 -24.77 -24.01
CA ASP A 236 2.59 -23.87 -25.18
C ASP A 236 1.16 -23.31 -25.36
N LEU A 237 0.40 -23.24 -24.25
CA LEU A 237 -0.96 -22.71 -24.25
C LEU A 237 -1.01 -21.19 -23.98
N LEU A 238 0.02 -20.63 -23.37
CA LEU A 238 0.19 -19.20 -23.15
C LEU A 238 1.58 -18.75 -23.59
N ASP A 239 1.68 -17.50 -23.99
CA ASP A 239 2.91 -16.84 -24.49
C ASP A 239 3.69 -16.10 -23.37
N LYS A 240 3.00 -15.75 -22.27
CA LYS A 240 3.56 -15.03 -21.13
C LYS A 240 2.76 -15.27 -19.86
N VAL A 241 3.26 -14.76 -18.73
CA VAL A 241 2.52 -14.72 -17.46
C VAL A 241 1.44 -13.65 -17.55
N TYR A 242 0.21 -14.01 -17.18
CA TYR A 242 -0.93 -13.12 -17.00
C TYR A 242 -1.23 -12.91 -15.52
N PHE A 243 -1.81 -11.77 -15.19
CA PHE A 243 -1.97 -11.33 -13.80
C PHE A 243 -3.42 -11.25 -13.34
N SER A 244 -4.35 -11.69 -14.17
CA SER A 244 -5.75 -11.87 -13.81
C SER A 244 -6.34 -13.10 -14.50
N GLU A 245 -7.28 -13.76 -13.81
CA GLU A 245 -8.01 -14.92 -14.37
C GLU A 245 -8.71 -14.55 -15.68
N ASN A 246 -9.29 -13.34 -15.75
CA ASN A 246 -9.96 -12.85 -16.95
C ASN A 246 -9.02 -12.76 -18.16
N GLU A 247 -7.77 -12.30 -17.95
CA GLU A 247 -6.78 -12.26 -19.03
C GLU A 247 -6.44 -13.67 -19.53
N VAL A 248 -6.24 -14.62 -18.62
CA VAL A 248 -6.00 -16.03 -18.96
C VAL A 248 -7.18 -16.61 -19.73
N MET A 249 -8.41 -16.40 -19.24
CA MET A 249 -9.63 -16.90 -19.89
C MET A 249 -9.79 -16.32 -21.29
N ASN A 250 -9.67 -15.01 -21.46
CA ASN A 250 -9.78 -14.34 -22.77
C ASN A 250 -8.71 -14.80 -23.76
N LYS A 251 -7.55 -15.23 -23.29
CA LYS A 251 -6.49 -15.75 -24.15
C LYS A 251 -6.76 -17.19 -24.60
N LEU A 252 -7.31 -18.01 -23.72
CA LEU A 252 -7.61 -19.43 -24.01
C LEU A 252 -8.93 -19.61 -24.79
N TRP A 253 -9.90 -18.74 -24.58
CA TRP A 253 -11.21 -18.76 -25.23
C TRP A 253 -11.55 -17.35 -25.75
N PRO A 254 -10.98 -16.97 -26.92
CA PRO A 254 -11.16 -15.65 -27.52
C PRO A 254 -12.58 -15.41 -28.06
#